data_f2b802d52cbb0875fcc6fd000bcbf2bb
#
_entry.id   f2b802d52cbb0875fcc6fd000bcbf2bb
#
_cell.length_a   1.000
_cell.length_b   1.000
_cell.length_c   1.000
_cell.angle_alpha   90.00
_cell.angle_beta   90.00
_cell.angle_gamma   90.00
#
_symmetry.space_group_name_H-M   'P 1'
#
loop_
_entity.id
_entity.type
_entity.pdbx_description
1 polymer ?
#
loop_
_entity_poly.entity_id
_entity_poly.type
_entity_poly.pdbx_seq_one_letter_code
_entity_poly.pdbx_strand_id
1 'polypeptide(L)'
;MQRRKGPPLLQPFYDFLKLWGKQPIAVNKAEGFYIFGFLLFVLLTGTIFFAQGDILLVVFTLTMASVCLIIAAYAVDSPYSQIGAERELVQTMAYEPMLLMVALGFYLASGSFSVGDILTGAHMNILRMPGIFFGLCFILLIKFRKSPFDISMSHEAHQELIGGLKTEISGRTLAVVEIAHWYENVFLFALVLLFFASDTWWTWLLGLAICEIVFFAEILIDNCCARIKWERMLASTWLVGLMAGFLNIAFLMYFK
;
A
#
# COMPACT_ATOMS: atom_id res chain seq x y z
N MET A 1 0.16 14.08 25.98
CA MET A 1 0.90 14.99 25.07
C MET A 1 2.19 15.43 25.75
N GLN A 2 3.35 15.14 25.16
CA GLN A 2 4.67 15.31 25.79
C GLN A 2 5.22 16.75 25.76
N ARG A 3 4.46 17.75 25.36
CA ARG A 3 4.87 19.18 25.21
C ARG A 3 6.16 19.40 24.40
N ARG A 4 6.55 18.46 23.55
CA ARG A 4 7.72 18.60 22.66
C ARG A 4 7.32 19.36 21.40
N LYS A 5 8.21 20.20 20.87
CA LYS A 5 8.04 20.79 19.54
C LYS A 5 8.05 19.65 18.51
N GLY A 6 7.03 19.59 17.65
CA GLY A 6 7.01 18.65 16.54
C GLY A 6 8.15 18.90 15.54
N PRO A 7 8.50 17.93 14.72
CA PRO A 7 9.48 18.11 13.64
C PRO A 7 8.97 19.16 12.62
N PRO A 8 9.87 19.84 11.88
CA PRO A 8 9.46 20.75 10.83
C PRO A 8 8.72 19.99 9.70
N LEU A 9 7.81 20.65 9.00
CA LEU A 9 7.02 20.04 7.91
C LEU A 9 7.88 19.41 6.80
N LEU A 10 9.06 19.95 6.57
CA LEU A 10 10.01 19.46 5.54
C LEU A 10 10.95 18.36 6.06
N GLN A 11 10.72 17.82 7.28
CA GLN A 11 11.57 16.79 7.84
C GLN A 11 11.77 15.57 6.92
N PRO A 12 10.75 15.02 6.25
CA PRO A 12 10.95 13.88 5.34
C PRO A 12 11.95 14.19 4.22
N PHE A 13 11.93 15.40 3.67
CA PHE A 13 12.89 15.83 2.64
C PHE A 13 14.31 15.95 3.19
N TYR A 14 14.48 16.48 4.39
CA TYR A 14 15.80 16.55 5.02
C TYR A 14 16.37 15.16 5.31
N ASP A 15 15.51 14.23 5.78
CA ASP A 15 15.91 12.85 6.03
C ASP A 15 16.28 12.13 4.74
N PHE A 16 15.54 12.35 3.66
CA PHE A 16 15.87 11.84 2.33
C PHE A 16 17.22 12.37 1.84
N LEU A 17 17.46 13.70 1.90
CA LEU A 17 18.73 14.31 1.48
C LEU A 17 19.89 13.79 2.31
N LYS A 18 19.69 13.58 3.61
CA LYS A 18 20.70 12.99 4.50
C LYS A 18 21.05 11.56 4.12
N LEU A 19 20.02 10.73 3.77
CA LEU A 19 20.24 9.36 3.29
C LEU A 19 20.96 9.36 1.95
N TRP A 20 20.59 10.26 1.03
CA TRP A 20 21.22 10.37 -0.28
C TRP A 20 22.68 10.76 -0.20
N GLY A 21 23.05 11.59 0.78
CA GLY A 21 24.45 11.99 1.04
C GLY A 21 25.31 10.90 1.70
N LYS A 22 24.71 9.83 2.24
CA LYS A 22 25.45 8.72 2.86
C LYS A 22 26.00 7.77 1.81
N GLN A 23 27.13 7.13 2.13
CA GLN A 23 27.67 6.05 1.30
C GLN A 23 26.80 4.79 1.45
N PRO A 24 26.44 4.12 0.35
CA PRO A 24 25.76 2.84 0.41
C PRO A 24 26.76 1.76 0.88
N ILE A 25 26.39 1.01 1.89
CA ILE A 25 27.11 -0.18 2.32
C ILE A 25 26.22 -1.36 1.88
N ALA A 26 26.56 -1.99 0.78
CA ALA A 26 25.85 -3.18 0.30
C ALA A 26 26.55 -4.43 0.83
N VAL A 27 25.83 -5.26 1.56
CA VAL A 27 26.30 -6.57 2.01
C VAL A 27 26.40 -7.52 0.82
N ASN A 28 25.40 -7.45 -0.09
CA ASN A 28 25.37 -8.22 -1.32
C ASN A 28 25.03 -7.32 -2.52
N LYS A 29 25.70 -7.50 -3.65
CA LYS A 29 25.42 -6.77 -4.89
C LYS A 29 24.03 -7.05 -5.46
N ALA A 30 23.48 -8.24 -5.22
CA ALA A 30 22.15 -8.64 -5.64
C ALA A 30 21.05 -7.82 -4.97
N GLU A 31 21.23 -7.39 -3.73
CA GLU A 31 20.30 -6.51 -2.99
C GLU A 31 19.97 -5.24 -3.78
N GLY A 32 21.00 -4.53 -4.25
CA GLY A 32 20.82 -3.29 -5.03
C GLY A 32 20.04 -3.50 -6.33
N PHE A 33 20.22 -4.62 -7.00
CA PHE A 33 19.47 -4.97 -8.21
C PHE A 33 17.98 -5.14 -7.93
N TYR A 34 17.62 -5.86 -6.87
CA TYR A 34 16.21 -6.05 -6.50
C TYR A 34 15.56 -4.78 -5.97
N ILE A 35 16.30 -3.92 -5.25
CA ILE A 35 15.80 -2.60 -4.82
C ILE A 35 15.51 -1.71 -6.03
N PHE A 36 16.38 -1.74 -7.05
CA PHE A 36 16.11 -1.05 -8.31
C PHE A 36 14.88 -1.62 -9.02
N GLY A 37 14.72 -2.93 -9.03
CA GLY A 37 13.52 -3.62 -9.53
C GLY A 37 12.26 -3.18 -8.79
N PHE A 38 12.31 -3.07 -7.47
CA PHE A 38 11.21 -2.53 -6.66
C PHE A 38 10.80 -1.12 -7.11
N LEU A 39 11.75 -0.19 -7.21
CA LEU A 39 11.48 1.17 -7.69
C LEU A 39 10.87 1.16 -9.10
N LEU A 40 11.45 0.37 -10.00
CA LEU A 40 10.98 0.27 -11.39
C LEU A 40 9.53 -0.21 -11.46
N PHE A 41 9.16 -1.28 -10.73
CA PHE A 41 7.80 -1.78 -10.74
C PHE A 41 6.81 -0.84 -10.05
N VAL A 42 7.20 -0.12 -9.00
CA VAL A 42 6.36 0.92 -8.39
C VAL A 42 6.10 2.07 -9.37
N LEU A 43 7.12 2.52 -10.09
CA LEU A 43 6.97 3.55 -11.14
C LEU A 43 6.10 3.05 -12.29
N LEU A 44 6.27 1.81 -12.73
CA LEU A 44 5.42 1.19 -13.75
C LEU A 44 3.96 1.13 -13.30
N THR A 45 3.69 0.72 -12.07
CA THR A 45 2.34 0.70 -11.49
C THR A 45 1.65 2.05 -11.61
N GLY A 46 2.32 3.12 -11.17
CA GLY A 46 1.77 4.46 -11.26
C GLY A 46 1.66 4.97 -12.71
N THR A 47 2.64 4.69 -13.57
CA THR A 47 2.57 5.12 -14.98
C THR A 47 1.40 4.45 -15.70
N ILE A 48 1.17 3.16 -15.51
CA ILE A 48 0.02 2.45 -16.11
C ILE A 48 -1.29 3.01 -15.59
N PHE A 49 -1.39 3.26 -14.28
CA PHE A 49 -2.59 3.82 -13.66
C PHE A 49 -2.91 5.23 -14.16
N PHE A 50 -1.94 6.15 -14.13
CA PHE A 50 -2.15 7.54 -14.57
C PHE A 50 -2.26 7.68 -16.09
N ALA A 51 -1.70 6.73 -16.86
CA ALA A 51 -1.94 6.61 -18.30
C ALA A 51 -3.30 5.98 -18.64
N GLN A 52 -4.17 5.78 -17.63
CA GLN A 52 -5.52 5.21 -17.80
C GLN A 52 -5.52 3.77 -18.36
N GLY A 53 -4.46 3.01 -18.07
CA GLY A 53 -4.33 1.60 -18.49
C GLY A 53 -5.23 0.65 -17.67
N ASP A 54 -4.95 -0.64 -17.79
CA ASP A 54 -5.72 -1.71 -17.14
C ASP A 54 -5.44 -1.80 -15.64
N ILE A 55 -6.48 -1.70 -14.81
CA ILE A 55 -6.38 -1.78 -13.36
C ILE A 55 -5.90 -3.16 -12.88
N LEU A 56 -6.21 -4.23 -13.62
CA LEU A 56 -5.72 -5.57 -13.31
C LEU A 56 -4.18 -5.64 -13.46
N LEU A 57 -3.65 -5.06 -14.54
CA LEU A 57 -2.21 -4.98 -14.78
C LEU A 57 -1.53 -4.13 -13.68
N VAL A 58 -2.18 -3.07 -13.23
CA VAL A 58 -1.73 -2.22 -12.11
C VAL A 58 -1.58 -3.04 -10.83
N VAL A 59 -2.55 -3.89 -10.48
CA VAL A 59 -2.47 -4.78 -9.31
C VAL A 59 -1.29 -5.73 -9.44
N PHE A 60 -1.11 -6.40 -10.58
CA PHE A 60 0.01 -7.33 -10.78
C PHE A 60 1.37 -6.65 -10.75
N THR A 61 1.50 -5.44 -11.29
CA THR A 61 2.78 -4.70 -11.21
C THR A 61 3.10 -4.26 -9.79
N LEU A 62 2.07 -3.93 -8.99
CA LEU A 62 2.23 -3.62 -7.58
C LEU A 62 2.69 -4.83 -6.75
N THR A 63 2.13 -6.01 -7.02
CA THR A 63 2.57 -7.25 -6.34
C THR A 63 3.99 -7.63 -6.74
N MET A 64 4.37 -7.46 -8.00
CA MET A 64 5.76 -7.66 -8.45
C MET A 64 6.74 -6.70 -7.76
N ALA A 65 6.33 -5.46 -7.50
CA ALA A 65 7.13 -4.53 -6.70
C ALA A 65 7.38 -5.09 -5.29
N SER A 66 6.33 -5.52 -4.59
CA SER A 66 6.45 -6.12 -3.25
C SER A 66 7.36 -7.36 -3.26
N VAL A 67 7.23 -8.23 -4.26
CA VAL A 67 8.09 -9.42 -4.42
C VAL A 67 9.56 -9.04 -4.60
N CYS A 68 9.87 -8.01 -5.41
CA CYS A 68 11.25 -7.53 -5.56
C CYS A 68 11.84 -7.06 -4.22
N LEU A 69 11.08 -6.35 -3.41
CA LEU A 69 11.52 -5.90 -2.09
C LEU A 69 11.75 -7.06 -1.13
N ILE A 70 10.88 -8.08 -1.14
CA ILE A 70 11.02 -9.30 -0.35
C ILE A 70 12.29 -10.06 -0.75
N ILE A 71 12.54 -10.22 -2.06
CA ILE A 71 13.75 -10.91 -2.55
C ILE A 71 15.01 -10.13 -2.18
N ALA A 72 14.96 -8.78 -2.22
CA ALA A 72 16.08 -7.95 -1.77
C ALA A 72 16.48 -8.26 -0.32
N ALA A 73 15.47 -8.41 0.57
CA ALA A 73 15.71 -8.75 1.96
C ALA A 73 16.19 -10.18 2.17
N TYR A 74 15.76 -11.14 1.35
CA TYR A 74 16.29 -12.53 1.37
C TYR A 74 17.71 -12.64 0.80
N ALA A 75 18.11 -11.71 -0.06
CA ALA A 75 19.46 -11.73 -0.66
C ALA A 75 20.59 -11.43 0.35
N VAL A 76 20.23 -11.02 1.55
CA VAL A 76 21.16 -10.68 2.64
C VAL A 76 21.16 -11.78 3.70
N ASP A 77 22.35 -12.21 4.14
CA ASP A 77 22.51 -13.23 5.18
C ASP A 77 22.33 -12.64 6.60
N SER A 78 21.18 -12.00 6.83
CA SER A 78 20.80 -11.43 8.13
C SER A 78 19.51 -12.09 8.63
N PRO A 79 19.50 -12.70 9.84
CA PRO A 79 18.30 -13.35 10.36
C PRO A 79 17.15 -12.38 10.56
N TYR A 80 17.41 -11.13 10.92
CA TYR A 80 16.37 -10.12 11.10
C TYR A 80 15.74 -9.69 9.77
N SER A 81 16.54 -9.57 8.71
CA SER A 81 16.08 -9.25 7.37
C SER A 81 15.23 -10.38 6.80
N GLN A 82 15.66 -11.64 6.99
CA GLN A 82 14.91 -12.83 6.55
C GLN A 82 13.54 -12.96 7.25
N ILE A 83 13.51 -12.81 8.59
CA ILE A 83 12.23 -12.83 9.32
C ILE A 83 11.34 -11.67 8.89
N GLY A 84 11.89 -10.48 8.64
CA GLY A 84 11.17 -9.34 8.09
C GLY A 84 10.57 -9.65 6.72
N ALA A 85 11.33 -10.31 5.84
CA ALA A 85 10.89 -10.73 4.52
C ALA A 85 9.76 -11.78 4.58
N GLU A 86 9.86 -12.78 5.46
CA GLU A 86 8.77 -13.76 5.68
C GLU A 86 7.48 -13.09 6.14
N ARG A 87 7.58 -12.12 7.06
CA ARG A 87 6.42 -11.37 7.53
C ARG A 87 5.80 -10.50 6.44
N GLU A 88 6.61 -9.84 5.60
CA GLU A 88 6.13 -9.08 4.45
C GLU A 88 5.44 -9.98 3.42
N LEU A 89 5.99 -11.18 3.19
CA LEU A 89 5.37 -12.16 2.31
C LEU A 89 3.98 -12.58 2.81
N VAL A 90 3.83 -12.84 4.11
CA VAL A 90 2.53 -13.15 4.72
C VAL A 90 1.57 -11.96 4.60
N GLN A 91 2.05 -10.72 4.77
CA GLN A 91 1.23 -9.52 4.58
C GLN A 91 0.76 -9.39 3.13
N THR A 92 1.67 -9.64 2.17
CA THR A 92 1.34 -9.62 0.73
C THR A 92 0.25 -10.64 0.41
N MET A 93 0.39 -11.88 0.87
CA MET A 93 -0.64 -12.91 0.72
C MET A 93 -1.98 -12.53 1.39
N ALA A 94 -1.95 -11.73 2.44
CA ALA A 94 -3.15 -11.30 3.14
C ALA A 94 -3.95 -10.26 2.35
N TYR A 95 -3.30 -9.24 1.76
CA TYR A 95 -4.00 -8.14 1.10
C TYR A 95 -4.24 -8.34 -0.41
N GLU A 96 -3.45 -9.18 -1.07
CA GLU A 96 -3.52 -9.38 -2.53
C GLU A 96 -4.91 -9.84 -3.02
N PRO A 97 -5.59 -10.82 -2.39
CA PRO A 97 -6.93 -11.23 -2.82
C PRO A 97 -7.93 -10.07 -2.81
N MET A 98 -7.83 -9.16 -1.83
CA MET A 98 -8.73 -8.01 -1.77
C MET A 98 -8.43 -6.97 -2.86
N LEU A 99 -7.16 -6.74 -3.22
CA LEU A 99 -6.80 -5.89 -4.36
C LEU A 99 -7.35 -6.44 -5.69
N LEU A 100 -7.30 -7.77 -5.87
CA LEU A 100 -7.93 -8.41 -7.01
C LEU A 100 -9.46 -8.22 -7.01
N MET A 101 -10.11 -8.30 -5.85
CA MET A 101 -11.55 -8.01 -5.72
C MET A 101 -11.87 -6.55 -6.04
N VAL A 102 -11.00 -5.60 -5.73
CA VAL A 102 -11.13 -4.19 -6.14
C VAL A 102 -11.14 -4.07 -7.67
N ALA A 103 -10.18 -4.70 -8.36
CA ALA A 103 -10.12 -4.69 -9.82
C ALA A 103 -11.36 -5.34 -10.46
N LEU A 104 -11.80 -6.49 -9.94
CA LEU A 104 -13.02 -7.18 -10.36
C LEU A 104 -14.28 -6.34 -10.10
N GLY A 105 -14.35 -5.66 -8.96
CA GLY A 105 -15.46 -4.78 -8.64
C GLY A 105 -15.60 -3.64 -9.64
N PHE A 106 -14.49 -2.97 -9.98
CA PHE A 106 -14.50 -1.94 -11.02
C PHE A 106 -14.95 -2.50 -12.38
N TYR A 107 -14.48 -3.68 -12.76
CA TYR A 107 -14.94 -4.32 -13.99
C TYR A 107 -16.45 -4.60 -13.98
N LEU A 108 -16.99 -5.12 -12.88
CA LEU A 108 -18.42 -5.40 -12.79
C LEU A 108 -19.27 -4.12 -12.79
N ALA A 109 -18.74 -3.02 -12.24
CA ALA A 109 -19.43 -1.74 -12.17
C ALA A 109 -19.40 -0.95 -13.48
N SER A 110 -18.24 -0.93 -14.18
CA SER A 110 -18.01 -0.14 -15.40
C SER A 110 -18.10 -0.96 -16.70
N GLY A 111 -17.89 -2.28 -16.63
CA GLY A 111 -17.82 -3.17 -17.80
C GLY A 111 -16.43 -3.21 -18.46
N SER A 112 -15.45 -2.45 -17.97
CA SER A 112 -14.08 -2.36 -18.49
C SER A 112 -13.06 -2.41 -17.37
N PHE A 113 -11.85 -2.92 -17.67
CA PHE A 113 -10.70 -2.84 -16.77
C PHE A 113 -9.91 -1.54 -16.95
N SER A 114 -10.21 -0.74 -17.98
CA SER A 114 -9.52 0.51 -18.24
C SER A 114 -9.86 1.56 -17.19
N VAL A 115 -8.85 2.16 -16.59
CA VAL A 115 -9.01 3.27 -15.64
C VAL A 115 -9.71 4.46 -16.31
N GLY A 116 -9.46 4.69 -17.62
CA GLY A 116 -10.11 5.75 -18.38
C GLY A 116 -11.64 5.60 -18.44
N ASP A 117 -12.13 4.39 -18.71
CA ASP A 117 -13.56 4.10 -18.77
C ASP A 117 -14.21 4.20 -17.38
N ILE A 118 -13.46 3.83 -16.33
CA ILE A 118 -13.92 3.93 -14.94
C ILE A 118 -14.09 5.40 -14.54
N LEU A 119 -13.18 6.29 -14.97
CA LEU A 119 -13.21 7.73 -14.67
C LEU A 119 -14.35 8.47 -15.39
N THR A 120 -14.71 8.03 -16.60
CA THR A 120 -15.78 8.65 -17.41
C THR A 120 -17.18 8.16 -17.06
N GLY A 121 -17.30 7.31 -16.03
CA GLY A 121 -18.58 6.80 -15.54
C GLY A 121 -19.52 7.89 -15.06
N ALA A 122 -20.82 7.82 -15.42
CA ALA A 122 -21.84 8.79 -15.02
C ALA A 122 -22.14 8.79 -13.50
N HIS A 123 -21.82 7.72 -12.80
CA HIS A 123 -22.10 7.54 -11.38
C HIS A 123 -20.85 7.19 -10.60
N MET A 124 -20.77 7.65 -9.34
CA MET A 124 -19.70 7.26 -8.44
C MET A 124 -19.74 5.75 -8.20
N ASN A 125 -18.59 5.09 -8.33
CA ASN A 125 -18.48 3.64 -8.13
C ASN A 125 -18.72 3.21 -6.68
N ILE A 126 -18.51 4.09 -5.71
CA ILE A 126 -18.76 3.83 -4.30
C ILE A 126 -20.20 3.40 -4.01
N LEU A 127 -21.18 3.94 -4.76
CA LEU A 127 -22.59 3.61 -4.57
C LEU A 127 -22.90 2.14 -4.91
N ARG A 128 -22.13 1.57 -5.84
CA ARG A 128 -22.26 0.17 -6.27
C ARG A 128 -21.36 -0.77 -5.47
N MET A 129 -20.23 -0.26 -4.94
CA MET A 129 -19.17 -1.08 -4.34
C MET A 129 -18.79 -0.64 -2.90
N PRO A 130 -19.73 -0.36 -1.98
CA PRO A 130 -19.39 0.10 -0.64
C PRO A 130 -18.63 -0.95 0.17
N GLY A 131 -18.94 -2.24 0.00
CA GLY A 131 -18.24 -3.33 0.70
C GLY A 131 -16.79 -3.49 0.24
N ILE A 132 -16.54 -3.39 -1.07
CA ILE A 132 -15.18 -3.45 -1.62
C ILE A 132 -14.36 -2.23 -1.16
N PHE A 133 -14.97 -1.05 -1.09
CA PHE A 133 -14.33 0.15 -0.56
C PHE A 133 -13.93 -0.02 0.91
N PHE A 134 -14.81 -0.56 1.75
CA PHE A 134 -14.50 -0.86 3.14
C PHE A 134 -13.34 -1.86 3.27
N GLY A 135 -13.35 -2.91 2.44
CA GLY A 135 -12.25 -3.87 2.37
C GLY A 135 -10.93 -3.21 1.92
N LEU A 136 -10.98 -2.29 0.95
CA LEU A 136 -9.80 -1.52 0.55
C LEU A 136 -9.27 -0.68 1.72
N CYS A 137 -10.11 0.09 2.41
CA CYS A 137 -9.69 0.88 3.57
C CYS A 137 -9.02 0.01 4.64
N PHE A 138 -9.51 -1.22 4.86
CA PHE A 138 -8.89 -2.13 5.80
C PHE A 138 -7.49 -2.57 5.37
N ILE A 139 -7.29 -2.89 4.08
CA ILE A 139 -5.96 -3.32 3.61
C ILE A 139 -4.97 -2.14 3.47
N LEU A 140 -5.46 -0.90 3.36
CA LEU A 140 -4.59 0.28 3.37
C LEU A 140 -3.78 0.39 4.67
N LEU A 141 -4.34 0.01 5.82
CA LEU A 141 -3.61 -0.08 7.10
C LEU A 141 -2.37 -0.97 6.99
N ILE A 142 -2.48 -2.10 6.27
CA ILE A 142 -1.36 -3.02 6.03
C ILE A 142 -0.36 -2.38 5.07
N LYS A 143 -0.84 -1.80 3.98
CA LYS A 143 -0.01 -1.18 2.93
C LYS A 143 0.74 0.05 3.42
N PHE A 144 0.13 0.88 4.27
CA PHE A 144 0.80 2.01 4.91
C PHE A 144 1.68 1.60 6.09
N ARG A 145 1.74 0.29 6.41
CA ARG A 145 2.55 -0.25 7.51
C ARG A 145 2.28 0.43 8.83
N LYS A 146 0.99 0.63 9.11
CA LYS A 146 0.49 1.26 10.33
C LYS A 146 0.10 0.23 11.38
N SER A 147 0.26 0.56 12.65
CA SER A 147 -0.29 -0.24 13.73
C SER A 147 -1.81 -0.39 13.51
N PRO A 148 -2.42 -1.54 13.72
CA PRO A 148 -1.92 -2.76 14.39
C PRO A 148 -1.16 -3.74 13.49
N PHE A 149 -0.94 -3.45 12.20
CA PHE A 149 -0.40 -4.36 11.20
C PHE A 149 1.07 -4.09 10.83
N ASP A 150 1.78 -3.28 11.58
CA ASP A 150 3.22 -3.05 11.44
C ASP A 150 4.02 -4.27 11.94
N ILE A 151 4.05 -5.35 11.13
CA ILE A 151 4.63 -6.64 11.51
C ILE A 151 5.99 -6.86 10.86
N SER A 152 6.18 -6.43 9.61
CA SER A 152 7.39 -6.65 8.82
C SER A 152 8.49 -5.63 9.09
N MET A 153 8.11 -4.43 9.47
CA MET A 153 9.03 -3.33 9.79
C MET A 153 8.55 -2.61 11.04
N SER A 154 9.48 -2.31 11.95
CA SER A 154 9.19 -1.49 13.11
C SER A 154 10.22 -0.39 13.26
N HIS A 155 9.75 0.80 13.60
CA HIS A 155 10.58 1.94 13.94
C HIS A 155 10.83 2.06 15.45
N GLU A 156 10.14 1.24 16.25
CA GLU A 156 10.16 1.34 17.70
C GLU A 156 11.13 0.32 18.32
N ALA A 157 12.05 0.81 19.18
CA ALA A 157 13.13 0.03 19.75
C ALA A 157 12.69 -1.10 20.71
N HIS A 158 11.44 -1.09 21.19
CA HIS A 158 10.90 -2.11 22.10
C HIS A 158 10.21 -3.26 21.37
N GLN A 159 10.22 -3.27 20.05
CA GLN A 159 9.61 -4.32 19.24
C GLN A 159 10.64 -5.43 18.93
N GLU A 160 10.12 -6.63 18.61
CA GLU A 160 10.92 -7.84 18.34
C GLU A 160 11.85 -7.68 17.13
N LEU A 161 11.43 -6.93 16.11
CA LEU A 161 12.17 -6.65 14.89
C LEU A 161 12.34 -5.15 14.70
N ILE A 162 13.56 -4.67 14.91
CA ILE A 162 13.91 -3.27 14.63
C ILE A 162 14.39 -3.19 13.18
N GLY A 163 13.72 -2.35 12.37
CA GLY A 163 14.04 -2.21 10.95
C GLY A 163 13.55 -3.37 10.07
N GLY A 164 13.49 -4.60 10.57
CA GLY A 164 13.00 -5.76 9.85
C GLY A 164 13.59 -5.87 8.45
N LEU A 165 12.74 -5.74 7.45
CA LEU A 165 13.07 -5.81 6.03
C LEU A 165 14.13 -4.78 5.58
N LYS A 166 14.20 -3.61 6.25
CA LYS A 166 15.14 -2.53 5.95
C LYS A 166 16.43 -2.58 6.79
N THR A 167 16.64 -3.57 7.63
CA THR A 167 17.73 -3.60 8.62
C THR A 167 19.10 -3.45 7.97
N GLU A 168 19.35 -4.11 6.86
CA GLU A 168 20.64 -4.11 6.16
C GLU A 168 20.70 -3.07 5.02
N ILE A 169 19.56 -2.51 4.64
CA ILE A 169 19.49 -1.50 3.57
C ILE A 169 19.98 -0.16 4.12
N SER A 170 21.03 0.43 3.53
CA SER A 170 21.64 1.65 4.05
C SER A 170 21.94 2.71 2.99
N GLY A 171 22.08 3.96 3.43
CA GLY A 171 22.50 5.06 2.57
C GLY A 171 21.58 5.31 1.38
N ARG A 172 22.14 5.37 0.17
CA ARG A 172 21.39 5.67 -1.05
C ARG A 172 20.35 4.63 -1.40
N THR A 173 20.60 3.35 -1.15
CA THR A 173 19.64 2.27 -1.42
C THR A 173 18.40 2.41 -0.53
N LEU A 174 18.57 2.80 0.73
CA LEU A 174 17.45 3.12 1.62
C LEU A 174 16.67 4.35 1.13
N ALA A 175 17.35 5.38 0.63
CA ALA A 175 16.69 6.56 0.06
C ALA A 175 15.81 6.19 -1.15
N VAL A 176 16.26 5.26 -2.00
CA VAL A 176 15.48 4.74 -3.13
C VAL A 176 14.22 4.01 -2.64
N VAL A 177 14.32 3.19 -1.60
CA VAL A 177 13.17 2.50 -1.00
C VAL A 177 12.17 3.51 -0.42
N GLU A 178 12.64 4.56 0.27
CA GLU A 178 11.75 5.59 0.83
C GLU A 178 11.00 6.37 -0.25
N ILE A 179 11.66 6.77 -1.35
CA ILE A 179 11.00 7.43 -2.48
C ILE A 179 9.96 6.50 -3.12
N ALA A 180 10.30 5.21 -3.31
CA ALA A 180 9.37 4.25 -3.88
C ALA A 180 8.11 4.12 -3.00
N HIS A 181 8.24 4.08 -1.68
CA HIS A 181 7.09 4.06 -0.77
C HIS A 181 6.27 5.36 -0.81
N TRP A 182 6.90 6.53 -0.93
CA TRP A 182 6.14 7.77 -1.10
C TRP A 182 5.29 7.75 -2.37
N TYR A 183 5.86 7.26 -3.46
CA TYR A 183 5.14 7.11 -4.72
C TYR A 183 4.01 6.07 -4.61
N GLU A 184 4.27 4.93 -3.96
CA GLU A 184 3.26 3.91 -3.67
C GLU A 184 2.08 4.50 -2.87
N ASN A 185 2.35 5.32 -1.84
CA ASN A 185 1.31 5.97 -1.05
C ASN A 185 0.44 6.91 -1.90
N VAL A 186 1.05 7.72 -2.78
CA VAL A 186 0.30 8.59 -3.71
C VAL A 186 -0.59 7.75 -4.62
N PHE A 187 -0.09 6.63 -5.13
CA PHE A 187 -0.87 5.70 -5.95
C PHE A 187 -2.05 5.09 -5.16
N LEU A 188 -1.84 4.68 -3.92
CA LEU A 188 -2.90 4.11 -3.08
C LEU A 188 -4.02 5.13 -2.81
N PHE A 189 -3.69 6.40 -2.58
CA PHE A 189 -4.69 7.47 -2.49
C PHE A 189 -5.41 7.71 -3.81
N ALA A 190 -4.71 7.63 -4.94
CA ALA A 190 -5.35 7.73 -6.25
C ALA A 190 -6.33 6.56 -6.49
N LEU A 191 -6.03 5.37 -5.98
CA LEU A 191 -6.94 4.22 -6.02
C LEU A 191 -8.21 4.46 -5.16
N VAL A 192 -8.07 5.06 -3.97
CA VAL A 192 -9.23 5.48 -3.15
C VAL A 192 -10.07 6.52 -3.91
N LEU A 193 -9.43 7.49 -4.53
CA LEU A 193 -10.09 8.55 -5.28
C LEU A 193 -10.91 7.99 -6.46
N LEU A 194 -10.46 6.90 -7.08
CA LEU A 194 -11.14 6.25 -8.21
C LEU A 194 -12.55 5.76 -7.86
N PHE A 195 -12.86 5.44 -6.60
CA PHE A 195 -14.20 5.07 -6.15
C PHE A 195 -15.19 6.24 -6.22
N PHE A 196 -14.70 7.48 -6.11
CA PHE A 196 -15.51 8.69 -6.08
C PHE A 196 -15.47 9.45 -7.40
N ALA A 197 -14.49 9.16 -8.25
CA ALA A 197 -14.32 9.81 -9.55
C ALA A 197 -15.55 9.59 -10.43
N SER A 198 -16.07 10.68 -11.03
CA SER A 198 -17.10 10.68 -12.06
C SER A 198 -16.94 11.95 -12.91
N ASP A 199 -17.76 12.08 -13.95
CA ASP A 199 -17.70 13.19 -14.90
C ASP A 199 -17.92 14.59 -14.26
N THR A 200 -18.40 14.66 -13.01
CA THR A 200 -18.68 15.92 -12.31
C THR A 200 -17.50 16.35 -11.43
N TRP A 201 -17.12 17.64 -11.49
CA TRP A 201 -16.00 18.17 -10.70
C TRP A 201 -16.20 18.08 -9.17
N TRP A 202 -17.44 18.14 -8.69
CA TRP A 202 -17.75 18.00 -7.26
C TRP A 202 -17.36 16.65 -6.69
N THR A 203 -17.44 15.59 -7.48
CA THR A 203 -17.06 14.23 -7.03
C THR A 203 -15.57 14.09 -6.78
N TRP A 204 -14.74 14.82 -7.52
CA TRP A 204 -13.31 14.89 -7.29
C TRP A 204 -12.97 15.57 -5.97
N LEU A 205 -13.66 16.69 -5.64
CA LEU A 205 -13.48 17.36 -4.35
C LEU A 205 -13.95 16.47 -3.20
N LEU A 206 -15.07 15.78 -3.36
CA LEU A 206 -15.56 14.83 -2.37
C LEU A 206 -14.59 13.64 -2.21
N GLY A 207 -14.05 13.12 -3.29
CA GLY A 207 -13.04 12.07 -3.25
C GLY A 207 -11.76 12.49 -2.51
N LEU A 208 -11.27 13.70 -2.76
CA LEU A 208 -10.12 14.27 -2.02
C LEU A 208 -10.44 14.41 -0.53
N ALA A 209 -11.60 14.94 -0.17
CA ALA A 209 -12.01 15.06 1.24
C ALA A 209 -12.08 13.68 1.93
N ILE A 210 -12.56 12.65 1.22
CA ILE A 210 -12.61 11.29 1.77
C ILE A 210 -11.22 10.69 1.87
N CYS A 211 -10.31 10.92 0.93
CA CYS A 211 -8.91 10.51 1.07
C CYS A 211 -8.28 11.06 2.35
N GLU A 212 -8.51 12.35 2.66
CA GLU A 212 -8.04 12.96 3.90
C GLU A 212 -8.67 12.33 5.15
N ILE A 213 -9.97 12.04 5.09
CA ILE A 213 -10.69 11.39 6.21
C ILE A 213 -10.15 9.97 6.43
N VAL A 214 -9.95 9.20 5.37
CA VAL A 214 -9.39 7.84 5.45
C VAL A 214 -7.98 7.90 6.04
N PHE A 215 -7.13 8.79 5.56
CA PHE A 215 -5.77 8.96 6.09
C PHE A 215 -5.77 9.36 7.57
N PHE A 216 -6.64 10.28 7.96
CA PHE A 216 -6.78 10.67 9.36
C PHE A 216 -7.30 9.51 10.24
N ALA A 217 -8.25 8.72 9.73
CA ALA A 217 -8.74 7.54 10.43
C ALA A 217 -7.64 6.49 10.63
N GLU A 218 -6.78 6.28 9.63
CA GLU A 218 -5.63 5.38 9.73
C GLU A 218 -4.61 5.86 10.77
N ILE A 219 -4.32 7.17 10.82
CA ILE A 219 -3.47 7.75 11.86
C ILE A 219 -4.09 7.57 13.25
N LEU A 220 -5.41 7.71 13.38
CA LEU A 220 -6.11 7.46 14.65
C LEU A 220 -5.99 6.00 15.08
N ILE A 221 -6.18 5.06 14.16
CA ILE A 221 -6.06 3.62 14.42
C ILE A 221 -4.62 3.30 14.83
N ASP A 222 -3.62 3.83 14.13
CA ASP A 222 -2.21 3.68 14.44
C ASP A 222 -1.87 4.10 15.89
N ASN A 223 -2.47 5.20 16.34
CA ASN A 223 -2.22 5.72 17.70
C ASN A 223 -3.06 5.07 18.81
N CYS A 224 -4.19 4.44 18.46
CA CYS A 224 -5.13 3.88 19.42
C CYS A 224 -5.03 2.36 19.55
N CYS A 225 -4.57 1.66 18.53
CA CYS A 225 -4.57 0.20 18.47
C CYS A 225 -3.22 -0.39 18.84
N ALA A 226 -3.25 -1.44 19.65
CA ALA A 226 -2.07 -2.24 19.94
C ALA A 226 -1.76 -3.18 18.76
N ARG A 227 -0.48 -3.51 18.59
CA ARG A 227 0.00 -4.43 17.56
C ARG A 227 -0.63 -5.81 17.69
N ILE A 228 -0.98 -6.42 16.56
CA ILE A 228 -1.60 -7.74 16.48
C ILE A 228 -0.58 -8.75 15.96
N LYS A 229 -0.69 -10.02 16.40
CA LYS A 229 0.11 -11.12 15.88
C LYS A 229 -0.24 -11.41 14.42
N TRP A 230 0.73 -11.88 13.64
CA TRP A 230 0.59 -12.16 12.21
C TRP A 230 -0.56 -13.13 11.87
N GLU A 231 -0.80 -14.16 12.71
CA GLU A 231 -1.89 -15.12 12.55
C GLU A 231 -3.27 -14.42 12.58
N ARG A 232 -3.45 -13.51 13.54
CA ARG A 232 -4.71 -12.75 13.67
C ARG A 232 -4.86 -11.72 12.57
N MET A 233 -3.75 -11.11 12.11
CA MET A 233 -3.76 -10.22 10.95
C MET A 233 -4.26 -10.97 9.72
N LEU A 234 -3.68 -12.12 9.39
CA LEU A 234 -4.09 -12.93 8.24
C LEU A 234 -5.57 -13.33 8.33
N ALA A 235 -6.00 -13.86 9.48
CA ALA A 235 -7.38 -14.26 9.69
C ALA A 235 -8.36 -13.08 9.58
N SER A 236 -8.05 -11.93 10.19
CA SER A 236 -8.90 -10.73 10.12
C SER A 236 -8.97 -10.14 8.71
N THR A 237 -7.85 -10.09 7.99
CA THR A 237 -7.81 -9.56 6.62
C THR A 237 -8.60 -10.43 5.65
N TRP A 238 -8.48 -11.75 5.77
CA TRP A 238 -9.25 -12.67 4.94
C TRP A 238 -10.73 -12.62 5.30
N LEU A 239 -11.07 -12.57 6.59
CA LEU A 239 -12.47 -12.48 7.02
C LEU A 239 -13.11 -11.18 6.51
N VAL A 240 -12.48 -10.04 6.75
CA VAL A 240 -12.98 -8.72 6.30
C VAL A 240 -13.00 -8.65 4.77
N GLY A 241 -11.89 -9.02 4.10
CA GLY A 241 -11.78 -8.97 2.65
C GLY A 241 -12.77 -9.90 1.96
N LEU A 242 -12.85 -11.17 2.38
CA LEU A 242 -13.77 -12.13 1.78
C LEU A 242 -15.23 -11.78 2.07
N MET A 243 -15.57 -11.43 3.32
CA MET A 243 -16.96 -11.08 3.64
C MET A 243 -17.42 -9.80 2.95
N ALA A 244 -16.65 -8.72 3.07
CA ALA A 244 -17.01 -7.43 2.47
C ALA A 244 -16.90 -7.45 0.93
N GLY A 245 -15.81 -7.99 0.39
CA GLY A 245 -15.57 -8.05 -1.05
C GLY A 245 -16.49 -9.03 -1.76
N PHE A 246 -16.57 -10.28 -1.27
CA PHE A 246 -17.35 -11.33 -1.92
C PHE A 246 -18.86 -11.05 -1.89
N LEU A 247 -19.39 -10.61 -0.74
CA LEU A 247 -20.80 -10.23 -0.63
C LEU A 247 -21.15 -9.09 -1.58
N ASN A 248 -20.26 -8.12 -1.72
CA ASN A 248 -20.49 -7.01 -2.63
C ASN A 248 -20.38 -7.43 -4.11
N ILE A 249 -19.42 -8.29 -4.46
CA ILE A 249 -19.34 -8.87 -5.81
C ILE A 249 -20.58 -9.69 -6.14
N ALA A 250 -21.05 -10.56 -5.21
CA ALA A 250 -22.25 -11.33 -5.40
C ALA A 250 -23.48 -10.43 -5.62
N PHE A 251 -23.58 -9.34 -4.86
CA PHE A 251 -24.62 -8.33 -5.05
C PHE A 251 -24.56 -7.70 -6.45
N LEU A 252 -23.36 -7.27 -6.90
CA LEU A 252 -23.17 -6.69 -8.23
C LEU A 252 -23.52 -7.66 -9.37
N MET A 253 -23.24 -8.96 -9.19
CA MET A 253 -23.59 -9.98 -10.18
C MET A 253 -25.10 -10.25 -10.24
N TYR A 254 -25.79 -10.16 -9.11
CA TYR A 254 -27.23 -10.42 -9.03
C TYR A 254 -28.08 -9.24 -9.56
N PHE A 255 -27.60 -7.99 -9.35
CA PHE A 255 -28.34 -6.78 -9.74
C PHE A 255 -27.86 -6.16 -11.08
N LYS A 256 -27.04 -6.85 -11.84
CA LYS A 256 -26.66 -6.47 -13.20
C LYS A 256 -27.77 -6.91 -14.15
#